data_84993317f4b500ec56ef0597b918a077
#
_entry.id   84993317f4b500ec56ef0597b918a077
#
_cell.length_a   1.000
_cell.length_b   1.000
_cell.length_c   1.000
_cell.angle_alpha   90.00
_cell.angle_beta   90.00
_cell.angle_gamma   90.00
#
_symmetry.space_group_name_H-M   'P 1'
#
loop_
_entity.id
_entity.type
_entity.pdbx_description
1 polymer ?
#
loop_
_entity_poly.entity_id
_entity_poly.type
_entity_poly.pdbx_seq_one_letter_code
_entity_poly.pdbx_strand_id
1 'polypeptide(L)'
;MYLISLRGNILGVDSKKENKPYQIQEVIRMGLHCWVDVWWHNEGFYLGTNEPYYPIKPAFLNMFALWCNAMNFETLIKLKEQKAPHYFQWKGEPLMTNTLHIITDTISEMGLSDTLLITDEYDSLNLPLKGIISDNIASFKEG
;
A
#
# COMPACT_ATOMS: atom_id res chain seq x y z
N MET A 1 -13.77 6.02 3.99
CA MET A 1 -12.71 5.11 4.43
C MET A 1 -12.03 4.47 3.23
N TYR A 2 -10.71 4.51 3.18
CA TYR A 2 -9.96 3.81 2.14
C TYR A 2 -9.90 2.33 2.44
N LEU A 3 -10.14 1.49 1.43
CA LEU A 3 -9.88 0.06 1.50
C LEU A 3 -8.68 -0.23 0.60
N ILE A 4 -7.60 -0.70 1.20
CA ILE A 4 -6.30 -0.80 0.56
C ILE A 4 -5.86 -2.26 0.54
N SER A 5 -5.74 -2.82 -0.68
CA SER A 5 -5.18 -4.16 -0.87
C SER A 5 -3.68 -4.14 -0.55
N LEU A 6 -3.23 -5.09 0.25
CA LEU A 6 -1.80 -5.25 0.53
C LEU A 6 -1.17 -6.04 -0.63
N ARG A 7 -0.37 -5.35 -1.45
CA ARG A 7 0.38 -5.92 -2.59
C ARG A 7 -0.47 -6.52 -3.71
N GLY A 8 -1.75 -6.17 -3.79
CA GLY A 8 -2.66 -6.74 -4.80
C GLY A 8 -3.41 -7.97 -4.33
N ASN A 9 -3.23 -8.40 -3.08
CA ASN A 9 -3.97 -9.51 -2.49
C ASN A 9 -5.44 -9.13 -2.28
N ILE A 10 -6.34 -10.05 -2.57
CA ILE A 10 -7.79 -9.80 -2.50
C ILE A 10 -8.45 -10.71 -1.46
N LEU A 11 -8.25 -12.01 -1.57
CA LEU A 11 -8.83 -13.03 -0.69
C LEU A 11 -7.72 -13.84 0.01
N GLY A 12 -6.76 -13.13 0.59
CA GLY A 12 -5.60 -13.71 1.24
C GLY A 12 -4.35 -13.57 0.40
N VAL A 13 -3.21 -13.98 0.96
CA VAL A 13 -1.92 -13.87 0.30
C VAL A 13 -1.87 -14.79 -0.93
N ASP A 14 -1.49 -14.21 -2.08
CA ASP A 14 -1.22 -14.94 -3.30
C ASP A 14 0.14 -14.51 -3.84
N SER A 15 1.17 -15.28 -3.52
CA SER A 15 2.55 -14.92 -3.85
C SER A 15 2.82 -14.80 -5.35
N LYS A 16 1.99 -15.41 -6.19
CA LYS A 16 2.12 -15.34 -7.65
C LYS A 16 1.59 -14.02 -8.20
N LYS A 17 0.74 -13.33 -7.45
CA LYS A 17 0.09 -12.09 -7.87
C LYS A 17 0.62 -10.85 -7.16
N GLU A 18 1.29 -11.03 -6.02
CA GLU A 18 1.79 -9.89 -5.24
C GLU A 18 2.67 -8.98 -6.08
N ASN A 19 2.42 -7.68 -6.01
CA ASN A 19 3.19 -6.64 -6.69
C ASN A 19 3.24 -6.77 -8.22
N LYS A 20 2.41 -7.64 -8.82
CA LYS A 20 2.34 -7.78 -10.27
C LYS A 20 1.54 -6.60 -10.84
N PRO A 21 2.09 -5.83 -11.79
CA PRO A 21 1.40 -4.62 -12.30
C PRO A 21 0.00 -4.88 -12.82
N TYR A 22 -0.21 -5.97 -13.53
CA TYR A 22 -1.56 -6.34 -14.01
C TYR A 22 -2.53 -6.55 -12.85
N GLN A 23 -2.10 -7.25 -11.79
CA GLN A 23 -2.94 -7.50 -10.61
C GLN A 23 -3.26 -6.19 -9.87
N ILE A 24 -2.29 -5.29 -9.77
CA ILE A 24 -2.49 -3.98 -9.15
C ILE A 24 -3.58 -3.20 -9.91
N GLN A 25 -3.52 -3.20 -11.24
CA GLN A 25 -4.52 -2.54 -12.06
C GLN A 25 -5.92 -3.14 -11.89
N GLU A 26 -6.02 -4.48 -11.75
CA GLU A 26 -7.28 -5.14 -11.48
C GLU A 26 -7.89 -4.71 -10.14
N VAL A 27 -7.05 -4.61 -9.09
CA VAL A 27 -7.48 -4.13 -7.78
C VAL A 27 -8.06 -2.71 -7.88
N ILE A 28 -7.38 -1.84 -8.60
CA ILE A 28 -7.83 -0.45 -8.78
C ILE A 28 -9.17 -0.41 -9.55
N ARG A 29 -9.34 -1.26 -10.57
CA ARG A 29 -10.62 -1.36 -11.30
C ARG A 29 -11.77 -1.81 -10.41
N MET A 30 -11.48 -2.54 -9.34
CA MET A 30 -12.48 -2.95 -8.34
C MET A 30 -12.90 -1.80 -7.42
N GLY A 31 -12.32 -0.61 -7.58
CA GLY A 31 -12.60 0.54 -6.73
C GLY A 31 -11.79 0.54 -5.43
N LEU A 32 -10.75 -0.27 -5.35
CA LEU A 32 -9.87 -0.35 -4.18
C LEU A 32 -8.60 0.45 -4.41
N HIS A 33 -7.92 0.82 -3.32
CA HIS A 33 -6.55 1.28 -3.36
C HIS A 33 -5.60 0.11 -3.22
N CYS A 34 -4.31 0.33 -3.43
CA CYS A 34 -3.32 -0.74 -3.35
C CYS A 34 -2.00 -0.25 -2.77
N TRP A 35 -1.50 -0.99 -1.77
CA TRP A 35 -0.13 -0.89 -1.29
C TRP A 35 0.75 -1.67 -2.26
N VAL A 36 1.82 -1.02 -2.76
CA VAL A 36 2.80 -1.65 -3.65
C VAL A 36 4.20 -1.50 -3.05
N ASP A 37 5.02 -2.54 -3.19
CA ASP A 37 6.41 -2.49 -2.75
C ASP A 37 7.28 -2.06 -3.91
N VAL A 38 7.95 -0.91 -3.76
CA VAL A 38 8.68 -0.24 -4.81
C VAL A 38 10.18 -0.32 -4.55
N TRP A 39 10.93 -0.58 -5.62
CA TRP A 39 12.38 -0.63 -5.64
C TRP A 39 12.93 0.33 -6.67
N TRP A 40 14.00 1.02 -6.33
CA TRP A 40 14.87 1.69 -7.29
C TRP A 40 16.07 0.79 -7.54
N HIS A 41 16.22 0.32 -8.77
CA HIS A 41 17.25 -0.65 -9.13
C HIS A 41 17.63 -0.48 -10.59
N ASN A 42 18.94 -0.55 -10.89
CA ASN A 42 19.43 -0.38 -12.27
C ASN A 42 18.85 0.85 -12.97
N GLU A 43 18.85 1.98 -12.25
CA GLU A 43 18.35 3.27 -12.75
C GLU A 43 16.88 3.26 -13.18
N GLY A 44 16.06 2.40 -12.58
CA GLY A 44 14.63 2.32 -12.86
C GLY A 44 13.81 1.87 -11.67
N PHE A 45 12.49 2.04 -11.79
CA PHE A 45 11.56 1.56 -10.78
C PHE A 45 11.10 0.13 -11.08
N TYR A 46 10.97 -0.66 -10.00
CA TYR A 46 10.48 -2.02 -10.04
C TYR A 46 9.49 -2.23 -8.91
N LEU A 47 8.55 -3.16 -9.11
CA LEU A 47 7.73 -3.70 -8.01
C LEU A 47 8.22 -5.10 -7.67
N GLY A 48 8.10 -5.49 -6.41
CA GLY A 48 8.44 -6.84 -5.98
C GLY A 48 8.40 -6.99 -4.46
N THR A 49 7.99 -8.16 -3.99
CA THR A 49 7.83 -8.44 -2.56
C THR A 49 9.20 -8.64 -1.87
N ASN A 50 10.08 -9.45 -2.44
CA ASN A 50 11.37 -9.78 -1.84
C ASN A 50 12.55 -9.21 -2.59
N GLU A 51 12.34 -8.81 -3.85
CA GLU A 51 13.38 -8.29 -4.73
C GLU A 51 12.74 -7.45 -5.82
N PRO A 52 13.51 -6.59 -6.52
CA PRO A 52 13.00 -5.85 -7.68
C PRO A 52 12.74 -6.85 -8.81
N TYR A 53 11.47 -7.09 -9.10
CA TYR A 53 11.07 -8.15 -10.02
C TYR A 53 10.35 -7.63 -11.26
N TYR A 54 9.36 -6.76 -11.09
CA TYR A 54 8.54 -6.25 -12.20
C TYR A 54 8.95 -4.83 -12.55
N PRO A 55 9.60 -4.61 -13.72
CA PRO A 55 9.91 -3.24 -14.14
C PRO A 55 8.63 -2.46 -14.42
N ILE A 56 8.60 -1.20 -14.01
CA ILE A 56 7.49 -0.30 -14.26
C ILE A 56 8.01 1.04 -14.79
N LYS A 57 7.15 1.73 -15.55
CA LYS A 57 7.45 3.10 -15.95
C LYS A 57 7.16 4.05 -14.79
N PRO A 58 7.91 5.16 -14.65
CA PRO A 58 7.65 6.13 -13.58
C PRO A 58 6.19 6.60 -13.52
N ALA A 59 5.53 6.76 -14.66
CA ALA A 59 4.14 7.19 -14.71
C ALA A 59 3.17 6.25 -13.98
N PHE A 60 3.51 4.96 -13.86
CA PHE A 60 2.70 4.00 -13.10
C PHE A 60 2.52 4.45 -11.65
N LEU A 61 3.54 5.09 -11.06
CA LEU A 61 3.54 5.51 -9.66
C LEU A 61 2.76 6.81 -9.43
N ASN A 62 2.24 7.44 -10.47
CA ASN A 62 1.47 8.68 -10.35
C ASN A 62 -0.02 8.45 -10.04
N MET A 63 -0.46 7.20 -10.01
CA MET A 63 -1.85 6.89 -9.68
C MET A 63 -2.13 7.17 -8.21
N PHE A 64 -3.17 7.98 -7.93
CA PHE A 64 -3.55 8.35 -6.57
C PHE A 64 -3.89 7.14 -5.70
N ALA A 65 -4.43 6.07 -6.30
CA ALA A 65 -4.82 4.87 -5.58
C ALA A 65 -3.63 4.02 -5.09
N LEU A 66 -2.39 4.37 -5.47
CA LEU A 66 -1.22 3.63 -5.02
C LEU A 66 -0.63 4.22 -3.74
N TRP A 67 -0.31 3.33 -2.80
CA TRP A 67 0.37 3.63 -1.55
C TRP A 67 1.74 2.96 -1.65
N CYS A 68 2.76 3.75 -1.95
CA CYS A 68 4.07 3.24 -2.34
C CYS A 68 4.97 3.02 -1.14
N ASN A 69 5.23 1.75 -0.82
CA ASN A 69 6.21 1.38 0.19
C ASN A 69 7.60 1.31 -0.45
N ALA A 70 8.49 2.20 -0.04
CA ALA A 70 9.88 2.17 -0.47
C ALA A 70 10.61 1.01 0.21
N MET A 71 11.19 0.12 -0.57
CA MET A 71 11.86 -1.07 -0.03
C MET A 71 13.26 -0.77 0.48
N ASN A 72 13.80 0.42 0.18
CA ASN A 72 15.04 0.93 0.76
C ASN A 72 15.02 2.46 0.75
N PHE A 73 16.02 3.07 1.41
CA PHE A 73 16.08 4.52 1.56
C PHE A 73 16.24 5.25 0.22
N GLU A 74 17.04 4.71 -0.68
CA GLU A 74 17.23 5.33 -2.01
C GLU A 74 15.90 5.39 -2.77
N THR A 75 15.09 4.34 -2.70
CA THR A 75 13.76 4.32 -3.31
C THR A 75 12.87 5.40 -2.72
N LEU A 76 12.95 5.62 -1.41
CA LEU A 76 12.16 6.67 -0.75
C LEU A 76 12.46 8.04 -1.35
N ILE A 77 13.74 8.34 -1.55
CA ILE A 77 14.18 9.58 -2.17
C ILE A 77 13.65 9.68 -3.61
N LYS A 78 13.74 8.58 -4.36
CA LYS A 78 13.27 8.56 -5.76
C LYS A 78 11.78 8.74 -5.87
N LEU A 79 11.01 8.18 -4.94
CA LEU A 79 9.55 8.39 -4.89
C LEU A 79 9.21 9.84 -4.60
N LYS A 80 9.95 10.49 -3.71
CA LYS A 80 9.79 11.91 -3.43
C LYS A 80 10.08 12.76 -4.67
N GLU A 81 11.18 12.49 -5.36
CA GLU A 81 11.55 13.18 -6.60
C GLU A 81 10.51 12.99 -7.69
N GLN A 82 9.96 11.78 -7.79
CA GLN A 82 8.91 11.43 -8.75
C GLN A 82 7.57 12.08 -8.41
N LYS A 83 7.41 12.58 -7.18
CA LYS A 83 6.17 13.14 -6.65
C LYS A 83 5.04 12.11 -6.64
N ALA A 84 5.36 10.86 -6.26
CA ALA A 84 4.33 9.85 -6.05
C ALA A 84 3.31 10.37 -5.03
N PRO A 85 1.99 10.18 -5.25
CA PRO A 85 0.97 10.75 -4.37
C PRO A 85 1.09 10.32 -2.90
N HIS A 86 1.35 9.02 -2.66
CA HIS A 86 1.51 8.49 -1.30
C HIS A 86 2.74 7.61 -1.24
N TYR A 87 3.67 7.91 -0.34
CA TYR A 87 4.86 7.09 -0.16
C TYR A 87 5.32 7.09 1.29
N PHE A 88 6.05 6.05 1.66
CA PHE A 88 6.57 5.81 3.00
C PHE A 88 7.59 4.68 2.93
N GLN A 89 8.21 4.35 4.07
CA GLN A 89 9.10 3.18 4.19
C GLN A 89 8.67 2.38 5.41
N TRP A 90 7.99 1.26 5.20
CA TRP A 90 7.51 0.39 6.27
C TRP A 90 8.64 -0.45 6.84
N LYS A 91 8.78 -0.43 8.17
CA LYS A 91 9.81 -1.19 8.90
C LYS A 91 9.21 -1.99 10.05
N GLY A 92 7.92 -2.32 9.99
CA GLY A 92 7.24 -3.10 11.02
C GLY A 92 6.85 -2.31 12.26
N GLU A 93 6.89 -0.99 12.22
CA GLU A 93 6.48 -0.11 13.31
C GLU A 93 5.70 1.08 12.81
N PRO A 94 4.87 1.73 13.65
CA PRO A 94 4.04 2.85 13.22
C PRO A 94 4.87 3.95 12.55
N LEU A 95 4.32 4.50 11.46
CA LEU A 95 4.97 5.57 10.72
C LEU A 95 3.93 6.57 10.21
N MET A 96 4.40 7.71 9.73
CA MET A 96 3.59 8.69 9.05
C MET A 96 4.00 8.79 7.59
N THR A 97 3.01 8.78 6.68
CA THR A 97 3.26 8.92 5.23
C THR A 97 3.55 10.37 4.86
N ASN A 98 3.97 10.60 3.61
CA ASN A 98 4.14 11.96 3.07
C ASN A 98 2.86 12.78 3.07
N THR A 99 1.69 12.11 3.10
CA THR A 99 0.37 12.77 3.13
C THR A 99 -0.21 12.83 4.55
N LEU A 100 0.63 12.63 5.56
CA LEU A 100 0.30 12.74 6.98
C LEU A 100 -0.75 11.72 7.46
N HIS A 101 -0.78 10.54 6.83
CA HIS A 101 -1.55 9.40 7.31
C HIS A 101 -0.65 8.51 8.17
N ILE A 102 -1.21 7.93 9.22
CA ILE A 102 -0.50 7.02 10.11
C ILE A 102 -0.73 5.60 9.62
N ILE A 103 0.34 4.83 9.37
CA ILE A 103 0.25 3.41 9.07
C ILE A 103 0.72 2.64 10.29
N THR A 104 -0.09 1.71 10.76
CA THR A 104 0.22 0.89 11.94
C THR A 104 -0.56 -0.43 11.87
N ASP A 105 -0.05 -1.45 12.56
CA ASP A 105 -0.73 -2.74 12.76
C ASP A 105 -1.32 -2.86 14.18
N THR A 106 -1.23 -1.79 14.98
CA THR A 106 -1.76 -1.76 16.34
C THR A 106 -2.73 -0.62 16.50
N ILE A 107 -3.81 -0.87 17.27
CA ILE A 107 -4.84 0.13 17.51
C ILE A 107 -4.40 1.04 18.66
N SER A 108 -4.54 2.36 18.45
CA SER A 108 -4.39 3.40 19.47
C SER A 108 -5.69 4.20 19.54
N GLU A 109 -6.03 4.70 20.71
CA GLU A 109 -7.20 5.58 20.86
C GLU A 109 -6.97 6.96 20.24
N MET A 110 -5.71 7.30 19.99
CA MET A 110 -5.34 8.60 19.41
C MET A 110 -5.14 8.51 17.91
N GLY A 111 -5.58 9.53 17.20
CA GLY A 111 -5.30 9.68 15.76
C GLY A 111 -6.01 8.70 14.85
N LEU A 112 -7.10 8.07 15.29
CA LEU A 112 -7.83 7.08 14.48
C LEU A 112 -8.30 7.64 13.14
N SER A 113 -8.74 8.88 13.09
CA SER A 113 -9.25 9.49 11.84
C SER A 113 -8.19 9.67 10.76
N ASP A 114 -6.91 9.61 11.12
CA ASP A 114 -5.78 9.68 10.18
C ASP A 114 -5.05 8.34 10.03
N THR A 115 -5.57 7.28 10.64
CA THR A 115 -4.92 5.98 10.71
C THR A 115 -5.37 5.05 9.60
N LEU A 116 -4.40 4.45 8.93
CA LEU A 116 -4.56 3.32 8.01
C LEU A 116 -4.09 2.08 8.79
N LEU A 117 -5.03 1.22 9.16
CA LEU A 117 -4.75 0.07 10.01
C LEU A 117 -4.50 -1.18 9.18
N ILE A 118 -3.33 -1.82 9.38
CA ILE A 118 -3.02 -3.12 8.76
C ILE A 118 -3.70 -4.18 9.62
N THR A 119 -4.73 -4.83 9.09
CA THR A 119 -5.51 -5.81 9.84
C THR A 119 -6.33 -6.71 8.92
N ASP A 120 -6.61 -7.93 9.38
CA ASP A 120 -7.60 -8.81 8.77
C ASP A 120 -8.87 -8.91 9.64
N GLU A 121 -8.94 -8.14 10.72
CA GLU A 121 -10.07 -8.13 11.65
C GLU A 121 -11.24 -7.32 11.07
N TYR A 122 -12.29 -8.00 10.64
CA TYR A 122 -13.46 -7.37 10.04
C TYR A 122 -14.10 -6.31 10.95
N ASP A 123 -14.11 -6.56 12.27
CA ASP A 123 -14.69 -5.63 13.25
C ASP A 123 -14.02 -4.26 13.23
N SER A 124 -12.83 -4.14 12.65
CA SER A 124 -12.14 -2.86 12.50
C SER A 124 -12.93 -1.84 11.67
N LEU A 125 -13.89 -2.29 10.84
CA LEU A 125 -14.80 -1.40 10.12
C LEU A 125 -15.65 -0.53 11.05
N ASN A 126 -15.83 -0.94 12.30
CA ASN A 126 -16.59 -0.19 13.30
C ASN A 126 -15.80 0.95 13.94
N LEU A 127 -14.50 1.04 13.66
CA LEU A 127 -13.64 2.10 14.16
C LEU A 127 -13.64 3.29 13.18
N PRO A 128 -13.50 4.53 13.68
CA PRO A 128 -13.46 5.71 12.82
C PRO A 128 -12.07 5.89 12.16
N LEU A 129 -11.62 4.88 11.43
CA LEU A 129 -10.33 4.86 10.75
C LEU A 129 -10.37 5.62 9.42
N LYS A 130 -9.21 6.10 8.97
CA LYS A 130 -9.06 6.65 7.63
C LYS A 130 -9.12 5.54 6.57
N GLY A 131 -8.62 4.36 6.90
CA GLY A 131 -8.65 3.23 6.00
C GLY A 131 -8.15 1.94 6.63
N ILE A 132 -8.28 0.86 5.87
CA ILE A 132 -7.84 -0.49 6.24
C ILE A 132 -6.92 -1.00 5.14
N ILE A 133 -5.82 -1.64 5.56
CA ILE A 133 -4.86 -2.31 4.69
C ILE A 133 -4.93 -3.79 5.01
N SER A 134 -5.23 -4.63 4.02
CA SER A 134 -5.40 -6.06 4.26
C SER A 134 -5.06 -6.91 3.05
N ASP A 135 -4.54 -8.13 3.29
CA ASP A 135 -4.41 -9.16 2.28
C ASP A 135 -5.76 -9.76 1.89
N ASN A 136 -6.78 -9.57 2.73
CA ASN A 136 -8.13 -10.11 2.54
C ASN A 136 -9.14 -8.97 2.36
N ILE A 137 -8.78 -7.98 1.56
CA ILE A 137 -9.52 -6.72 1.47
C ILE A 137 -10.93 -6.88 0.92
N ALA A 138 -11.18 -7.90 0.10
CA ALA A 138 -12.51 -8.12 -0.47
C ALA A 138 -13.57 -8.38 0.61
N SER A 139 -13.20 -9.00 1.73
CA SER A 139 -14.14 -9.27 2.83
C SER A 139 -14.63 -7.98 3.52
N PHE A 140 -13.82 -6.92 3.48
CA PHE A 140 -14.20 -5.61 4.03
C PHE A 140 -15.13 -4.85 3.10
N LYS A 141 -15.06 -5.10 1.81
CA LYS A 141 -15.88 -4.42 0.81
C LYS A 141 -17.34 -4.82 0.88
N GLU A 142 -17.63 -6.03 1.34
CA GLU A 142 -18.98 -6.60 1.42
C GLU A 142 -19.70 -6.22 2.72
N GLY A 143 -19.00 -5.60 3.62
CA GLY A 143 -19.50 -5.22 4.94
C GLY A 143 -20.44 -4.03 4.95
#